data_82459361576bc60c4fa94ce414d203ce
#
_entry.id   82459361576bc60c4fa94ce414d203ce
#
_cell.length_a   1.000
_cell.length_b   1.000
_cell.length_c   1.000
_cell.angle_alpha   90.00
_cell.angle_beta   90.00
_cell.angle_gamma   90.00
#
_symmetry.space_group_name_H-M   'P 1'
#
loop_
_entity.id
_entity.type
_entity.pdbx_description
1 polymer ?
#
loop_
_entity_poly.entity_id
_entity_poly.type
_entity_poly.pdbx_seq_one_letter_code
_entity_poly.pdbx_strand_id
1 'polypeptide(L)'
;TISKETLEFFKNNSNFEVKITDINNNYNPLEEVNKFVWADVIIYHTPIWWFQLPHGFKKYIDVVFTEGHAKGIYHSDGRSSKNPAINYGTGGMLHGRKYLVTTSWNAPKEAFTLPGEFFNEKSVDDGPLFGFHRMNAFTGMTQMESMHFHDIEKNADVPRDLELYKTHLTKLFLS
;
A
#
# COMPACT_ATOMS: atom_id res chain seq x y z
N THR A 1 1.98 -4.03 -17.50
CA THR A 1 1.65 -3.22 -16.30
C THR A 1 2.24 -3.86 -15.05
N ILE A 2 2.46 -3.07 -14.00
CA ILE A 2 3.02 -3.53 -12.71
C ILE A 2 2.18 -4.67 -12.10
N SER A 3 0.85 -4.52 -12.11
CA SER A 3 -0.05 -5.57 -11.60
C SER A 3 0.09 -6.90 -12.35
N LYS A 4 0.26 -6.85 -13.68
CA LYS A 4 0.51 -8.07 -14.48
C LYS A 4 1.84 -8.71 -14.10
N GLU A 5 2.88 -7.91 -13.95
CA GLU A 5 4.21 -8.39 -13.57
C GLU A 5 4.21 -9.03 -12.17
N THR A 6 3.50 -8.42 -11.22
CA THR A 6 3.30 -8.99 -9.89
C THR A 6 2.65 -10.37 -9.97
N LEU A 7 1.58 -10.50 -10.76
CA LEU A 7 0.87 -11.76 -10.91
C LEU A 7 1.72 -12.83 -11.57
N GLU A 8 2.49 -12.49 -12.58
CA GLU A 8 3.42 -13.42 -13.25
C GLU A 8 4.52 -13.86 -12.29
N PHE A 9 5.08 -12.94 -11.49
CA PHE A 9 6.08 -13.28 -10.48
C PHE A 9 5.57 -14.33 -9.50
N PHE A 10 4.41 -14.12 -8.89
CA PHE A 10 3.86 -15.05 -7.91
C PHE A 10 3.33 -16.34 -8.53
N LYS A 11 2.76 -16.32 -9.74
CA LYS A 11 2.35 -17.54 -10.45
C LYS A 11 3.51 -18.46 -10.79
N ASN A 12 4.68 -17.90 -11.08
CA ASN A 12 5.89 -18.67 -11.39
C ASN A 12 6.56 -19.24 -10.13
N ASN A 13 6.06 -18.92 -8.94
CA ASN A 13 6.57 -19.38 -7.65
C ASN A 13 5.47 -20.09 -6.89
N SER A 14 5.45 -21.41 -6.93
CA SER A 14 4.39 -22.28 -6.40
C SER A 14 4.18 -22.21 -4.87
N ASN A 15 5.05 -21.49 -4.15
CA ASN A 15 4.97 -21.35 -2.70
C ASN A 15 3.99 -20.25 -2.26
N PHE A 16 3.37 -19.54 -3.21
CA PHE A 16 2.46 -18.43 -2.92
C PHE A 16 1.04 -18.71 -3.42
N GLU A 17 0.06 -18.41 -2.60
CA GLU A 17 -1.34 -18.30 -3.00
C GLU A 17 -1.70 -16.82 -3.17
N VAL A 18 -2.37 -16.46 -4.27
CA VAL A 18 -2.69 -15.07 -4.60
C VAL A 18 -4.19 -14.88 -4.76
N LYS A 19 -4.75 -13.92 -4.04
CA LYS A 19 -6.10 -13.38 -4.26
C LYS A 19 -6.01 -11.97 -4.80
N ILE A 20 -6.84 -11.64 -5.78
CA ILE A 20 -6.79 -10.36 -6.49
C ILE A 20 -8.07 -9.60 -6.20
N THR A 21 -7.94 -8.29 -6.06
CA THR A 21 -9.06 -7.35 -6.11
C THR A 21 -8.80 -6.30 -7.18
N ASP A 22 -9.71 -6.18 -8.14
CA ASP A 22 -9.78 -5.02 -9.02
C ASP A 22 -10.87 -4.10 -8.49
N ILE A 23 -10.45 -3.00 -7.88
CA ILE A 23 -11.35 -2.04 -7.24
C ILE A 23 -12.27 -1.28 -8.19
N ASN A 24 -12.05 -1.39 -9.52
CA ASN A 24 -12.94 -0.84 -10.53
C ASN A 24 -14.17 -1.73 -10.78
N ASN A 25 -14.13 -2.98 -10.34
CA ASN A 25 -15.24 -3.90 -10.40
C ASN A 25 -16.08 -3.85 -9.11
N ASN A 26 -17.27 -4.43 -9.16
CA ASN A 26 -18.08 -4.60 -7.95
C ASN A 26 -17.37 -5.56 -6.99
N TYR A 27 -17.34 -5.20 -5.73
CA TYR A 27 -16.78 -6.02 -4.65
C TYR A 27 -17.73 -6.05 -3.45
N ASN A 28 -17.70 -7.13 -2.69
CA ASN A 28 -18.39 -7.24 -1.42
C ASN A 28 -17.42 -6.82 -0.28
N PRO A 29 -17.74 -5.79 0.51
CA PRO A 29 -16.83 -5.30 1.55
C PRO A 29 -16.39 -6.36 2.56
N LEU A 30 -17.29 -7.26 2.97
CA LEU A 30 -16.96 -8.32 3.91
C LEU A 30 -16.03 -9.39 3.32
N GLU A 31 -16.22 -9.73 2.04
CA GLU A 31 -15.28 -10.62 1.33
C GLU A 31 -13.89 -10.01 1.22
N GLU A 32 -13.82 -8.70 0.99
CA GLU A 32 -12.55 -7.98 0.98
C GLU A 32 -11.89 -7.96 2.36
N VAL A 33 -12.64 -7.72 3.45
CA VAL A 33 -12.15 -7.87 4.83
C VAL A 33 -11.54 -9.25 5.04
N ASN A 34 -12.22 -10.31 4.58
CA ASN A 34 -11.72 -11.68 4.70
C ASN A 34 -10.40 -11.89 3.92
N LYS A 35 -10.19 -11.20 2.78
CA LYS A 35 -8.91 -11.22 2.07
C LYS A 35 -7.80 -10.57 2.90
N PHE A 36 -8.05 -9.42 3.53
CA PHE A 36 -7.08 -8.77 4.42
C PHE A 36 -6.70 -9.65 5.62
N VAL A 37 -7.68 -10.31 6.22
CA VAL A 37 -7.45 -11.22 7.37
C VAL A 37 -6.68 -12.47 6.94
N TRP A 38 -6.95 -12.98 5.74
CA TRP A 38 -6.31 -14.18 5.18
C TRP A 38 -4.86 -13.93 4.76
N ALA A 39 -4.56 -12.79 4.16
CA ALA A 39 -3.26 -12.54 3.53
C ALA A 39 -2.15 -12.33 4.57
N ASP A 40 -0.96 -12.90 4.34
CA ASP A 40 0.25 -12.55 5.07
C ASP A 40 0.84 -11.21 4.60
N VAL A 41 0.69 -10.93 3.30
CA VAL A 41 1.15 -9.69 2.67
C VAL A 41 0.07 -9.11 1.77
N ILE A 42 -0.20 -7.83 1.94
CA ILE A 42 -1.08 -7.05 1.08
C ILE A 42 -0.23 -6.21 0.12
N ILE A 43 -0.45 -6.34 -1.18
CA ILE A 43 0.26 -5.57 -2.20
C ILE A 43 -0.69 -4.55 -2.83
N TYR A 44 -0.37 -3.28 -2.66
CA TYR A 44 -1.12 -2.18 -3.24
C TYR A 44 -0.42 -1.64 -4.48
N HIS A 45 -1.16 -1.52 -5.58
CA HIS A 45 -0.71 -0.84 -6.79
C HIS A 45 -1.63 0.33 -7.08
N THR A 46 -1.10 1.55 -7.13
CA THR A 46 -1.92 2.73 -7.37
C THR A 46 -1.14 3.84 -8.08
N PRO A 47 -1.73 4.55 -9.05
CA PRO A 47 -1.19 5.83 -9.44
C PRO A 47 -1.45 6.86 -8.34
N ILE A 48 -0.72 7.96 -8.38
CA ILE A 48 -1.00 9.11 -7.51
C ILE A 48 -1.64 10.21 -8.34
N TRP A 49 -2.79 10.67 -7.89
CA TRP A 49 -3.53 11.78 -8.49
C TRP A 49 -3.60 12.95 -7.50
N TRP A 50 -3.18 14.13 -7.95
CA TRP A 50 -3.18 15.32 -7.09
C TRP A 50 -2.54 15.06 -5.72
N PHE A 51 -1.38 14.40 -5.75
CA PHE A 51 -0.55 14.09 -4.56
C PHE A 51 -1.19 13.14 -3.55
N GLN A 52 -2.30 12.48 -3.91
CA GLN A 52 -3.04 11.58 -3.03
C GLN A 52 -3.46 10.30 -3.80
N LEU A 53 -3.99 9.34 -3.06
CA LEU A 53 -4.63 8.17 -3.65
C LEU A 53 -5.82 8.60 -4.52
N PRO A 54 -6.04 7.96 -5.69
CA PRO A 54 -7.24 8.19 -6.48
C PRO A 54 -8.52 7.97 -5.66
N HIS A 55 -9.56 8.75 -5.94
CA HIS A 55 -10.81 8.68 -5.18
C HIS A 55 -11.41 7.27 -5.10
N GLY A 56 -11.30 6.47 -6.17
CA GLY A 56 -11.79 5.09 -6.18
C GLY A 56 -11.03 4.19 -5.21
N PHE A 57 -9.70 4.35 -5.13
CA PHE A 57 -8.88 3.64 -4.16
C PHE A 57 -9.20 4.08 -2.73
N LYS A 58 -9.31 5.39 -2.49
CA LYS A 58 -9.69 5.91 -1.16
C LYS A 58 -11.06 5.42 -0.73
N LYS A 59 -12.05 5.43 -1.64
CA LYS A 59 -13.39 4.87 -1.38
C LYS A 59 -13.33 3.40 -1.00
N TYR A 60 -12.55 2.59 -1.73
CA TYR A 60 -12.37 1.17 -1.42
C TYR A 60 -11.86 0.99 0.01
N ILE A 61 -10.78 1.69 0.39
CA ILE A 61 -10.22 1.63 1.74
C ILE A 61 -11.25 2.05 2.78
N ASP A 62 -11.94 3.17 2.59
CA ASP A 62 -12.93 3.66 3.55
C ASP A 62 -14.06 2.66 3.80
N VAL A 63 -14.58 2.06 2.72
CA VAL A 63 -15.68 1.10 2.82
C VAL A 63 -15.21 -0.21 3.47
N VAL A 64 -14.08 -0.77 3.01
CA VAL A 64 -13.61 -2.07 3.49
C VAL A 64 -13.08 -1.98 4.93
N PHE A 65 -12.31 -0.94 5.26
CA PHE A 65 -11.78 -0.81 6.63
C PHE A 65 -12.90 -0.48 7.64
N THR A 66 -13.90 0.30 7.25
CA THR A 66 -15.08 0.52 8.09
C THR A 66 -15.85 -0.77 8.33
N GLU A 67 -16.09 -1.59 7.28
CA GLU A 67 -16.69 -2.93 7.41
C GLU A 67 -15.85 -3.86 8.30
N GLY A 68 -14.54 -3.69 8.30
CA GLY A 68 -13.58 -4.47 9.08
C GLY A 68 -13.56 -4.21 10.59
N HIS A 69 -14.36 -3.25 11.10
CA HIS A 69 -14.49 -3.00 12.54
C HIS A 69 -15.03 -4.24 13.26
N ALA A 70 -14.31 -4.71 14.27
CA ALA A 70 -14.58 -5.94 15.01
C ALA A 70 -14.67 -7.23 14.14
N LYS A 71 -14.23 -7.16 12.86
CA LYS A 71 -14.25 -8.28 11.90
C LYS A 71 -12.87 -8.68 11.41
N GLY A 72 -11.81 -8.26 12.12
CA GLY A 72 -10.45 -8.70 11.88
C GLY A 72 -9.49 -7.62 11.36
N ILE A 73 -9.96 -6.41 11.01
CA ILE A 73 -9.06 -5.29 10.65
C ILE A 73 -8.69 -4.48 11.89
N TYR A 74 -9.65 -4.06 12.68
CA TYR A 74 -9.41 -3.37 13.95
C TYR A 74 -10.63 -3.52 14.88
N HIS A 75 -10.41 -3.37 16.18
CA HIS A 75 -11.51 -3.45 17.17
C HIS A 75 -11.79 -2.09 17.85
N SER A 76 -10.83 -1.19 17.90
CA SER A 76 -10.97 0.14 18.50
C SER A 76 -9.84 1.05 18.00
N ASP A 77 -9.78 2.28 18.49
CA ASP A 77 -8.63 3.15 18.26
C ASP A 77 -7.46 2.89 19.25
N GLY A 78 -7.63 1.97 20.20
CA GLY A 78 -6.62 1.57 21.20
C GLY A 78 -6.63 2.39 22.47
N ARG A 79 -7.35 3.51 22.52
CA ARG A 79 -7.42 4.36 23.74
C ARG A 79 -8.34 3.75 24.79
N SER A 80 -8.10 4.06 26.05
CA SER A 80 -9.00 3.72 27.13
C SER A 80 -9.76 4.97 27.61
N SER A 81 -10.95 4.77 28.17
CA SER A 81 -11.73 5.85 28.81
C SER A 81 -11.00 6.46 30.03
N LYS A 82 -10.11 5.71 30.67
CA LYS A 82 -9.35 6.18 31.83
C LYS A 82 -8.21 7.11 31.43
N ASN A 83 -7.61 6.92 30.25
CA ASN A 83 -6.57 7.79 29.71
C ASN A 83 -6.70 7.90 28.19
N PRO A 84 -7.55 8.82 27.69
CA PRO A 84 -7.80 8.95 26.26
C PRO A 84 -6.69 9.67 25.48
N ALA A 85 -5.64 10.13 26.15
CA ALA A 85 -4.55 10.88 25.51
C ALA A 85 -3.44 9.98 24.90
N ILE A 86 -3.42 8.69 25.24
CA ILE A 86 -2.37 7.75 24.83
C ILE A 86 -2.95 6.50 24.14
N ASN A 87 -2.07 5.73 23.51
CA ASN A 87 -2.38 4.46 22.82
C ASN A 87 -3.27 4.60 21.57
N TYR A 88 -3.46 5.80 21.02
CA TYR A 88 -4.16 5.96 19.75
C TYR A 88 -3.45 5.19 18.64
N GLY A 89 -4.22 4.40 17.87
CA GLY A 89 -3.70 3.60 16.76
C GLY A 89 -3.17 2.22 17.18
N THR A 90 -3.50 1.72 18.38
CA THR A 90 -3.05 0.41 18.86
C THR A 90 -4.15 -0.66 18.85
N GLY A 91 -5.33 -0.35 18.31
CA GLY A 91 -6.48 -1.26 18.27
C GLY A 91 -6.57 -2.11 17.00
N GLY A 92 -5.52 -2.16 16.19
CA GLY A 92 -5.45 -2.98 14.98
C GLY A 92 -5.45 -4.48 15.29
N MET A 93 -5.95 -5.28 14.35
CA MET A 93 -6.05 -6.73 14.47
C MET A 93 -5.20 -7.49 13.43
N LEU A 94 -4.56 -6.78 12.49
CA LEU A 94 -3.73 -7.36 11.42
C LEU A 94 -2.24 -7.46 11.83
N HIS A 95 -1.95 -7.65 13.11
CA HIS A 95 -0.59 -7.85 13.58
C HIS A 95 0.06 -9.07 12.93
N GLY A 96 1.34 -8.93 12.56
CA GLY A 96 2.09 -9.95 11.84
C GLY A 96 1.89 -9.91 10.31
N ARG A 97 0.87 -9.21 9.81
CA ARG A 97 0.72 -8.97 8.37
C ARG A 97 1.60 -7.81 7.94
N LYS A 98 2.01 -7.88 6.67
CA LYS A 98 2.84 -6.84 6.04
C LYS A 98 2.10 -6.22 4.86
N TYR A 99 2.54 -5.05 4.44
CA TYR A 99 2.07 -4.49 3.17
C TYR A 99 3.22 -3.92 2.36
N LEU A 100 3.11 -4.07 1.06
CA LEU A 100 3.93 -3.45 0.04
C LEU A 100 3.08 -2.44 -0.72
N VAL A 101 3.58 -1.23 -0.94
CA VAL A 101 2.94 -0.27 -1.84
C VAL A 101 3.87 0.08 -3.00
N THR A 102 3.32 0.06 -4.21
CA THR A 102 3.95 0.62 -5.38
C THR A 102 3.09 1.74 -5.94
N THR A 103 3.72 2.84 -6.29
CA THR A 103 3.02 4.00 -6.84
C THR A 103 3.66 4.46 -8.15
N SER A 104 2.86 5.09 -9.00
CA SER A 104 3.34 5.75 -10.19
C SER A 104 3.07 7.26 -10.15
N TRP A 105 4.06 8.04 -10.58
CA TRP A 105 4.11 9.49 -10.46
C TRP A 105 4.44 10.13 -11.81
N ASN A 106 3.77 11.21 -12.13
CA ASN A 106 4.23 12.11 -13.20
C ASN A 106 5.44 12.94 -12.76
N ALA A 107 5.57 13.22 -11.46
CA ALA A 107 6.72 13.96 -10.92
C ALA A 107 8.03 13.16 -11.07
N PRO A 108 9.13 13.80 -11.50
CA PRO A 108 10.45 13.18 -11.52
C PRO A 108 10.95 12.93 -10.08
N LYS A 109 11.89 12.00 -9.94
CA LYS A 109 12.47 11.65 -8.64
C LYS A 109 13.14 12.87 -7.98
N GLU A 110 13.76 13.71 -8.78
CA GLU A 110 14.46 14.93 -8.37
C GLU A 110 13.55 15.90 -7.61
N ALA A 111 12.25 15.94 -7.95
CA ALA A 111 11.28 16.76 -7.23
C ALA A 111 11.15 16.40 -5.74
N PHE A 112 11.50 15.16 -5.37
CA PHE A 112 11.50 14.67 -3.99
C PHE A 112 12.84 14.76 -3.30
N THR A 113 13.95 14.75 -4.06
CA THR A 113 15.27 14.49 -3.49
C THR A 113 16.22 15.69 -3.53
N LEU A 114 16.00 16.65 -4.42
CA LEU A 114 16.88 17.80 -4.54
C LEU A 114 16.46 18.93 -3.60
N PRO A 115 17.44 19.64 -3.00
CA PRO A 115 17.18 20.82 -2.18
C PRO A 115 16.44 21.92 -2.96
N GLY A 116 15.39 22.46 -2.35
CA GLY A 116 14.59 23.55 -2.93
C GLY A 116 13.55 23.11 -3.95
N GLU A 117 13.50 21.83 -4.30
CA GLU A 117 12.48 21.29 -5.19
C GLU A 117 11.14 21.07 -4.46
N PHE A 118 10.08 20.78 -5.23
CA PHE A 118 8.69 20.90 -4.82
C PHE A 118 8.32 20.17 -3.52
N PHE A 119 8.89 19.00 -3.26
CA PHE A 119 8.57 18.20 -2.06
C PHE A 119 9.49 18.44 -0.87
N ASN A 120 10.37 19.46 -0.93
CA ASN A 120 11.24 19.87 0.17
C ASN A 120 12.04 18.71 0.77
N GLU A 121 12.66 17.89 -0.06
CA GLU A 121 13.47 16.72 0.33
C GLU A 121 12.71 15.67 1.15
N LYS A 122 11.37 15.65 1.04
CA LYS A 122 10.55 14.59 1.62
C LYS A 122 10.44 13.44 0.64
N SER A 123 10.75 12.23 1.11
CA SER A 123 10.48 11.02 0.32
C SER A 123 9.00 10.87 0.00
N VAL A 124 8.66 10.04 -0.96
CA VAL A 124 7.26 9.70 -1.25
C VAL A 124 6.57 9.14 0.00
N ASP A 125 7.26 8.29 0.75
CA ASP A 125 6.71 7.65 1.95
C ASP A 125 6.54 8.64 3.12
N ASP A 126 7.52 9.53 3.36
CA ASP A 126 7.49 10.48 4.47
C ASP A 126 6.66 11.74 4.19
N GLY A 127 6.38 12.01 2.93
CA GLY A 127 5.58 13.12 2.47
C GLY A 127 4.17 12.68 2.06
N PRO A 128 3.91 12.55 0.75
CA PRO A 128 2.56 12.28 0.24
C PRO A 128 1.90 11.02 0.79
N LEU A 129 2.66 9.95 1.07
CA LEU A 129 2.13 8.69 1.58
C LEU A 129 2.15 8.56 3.11
N PHE A 130 2.59 9.56 3.84
CA PHE A 130 2.59 9.51 5.32
C PHE A 130 1.25 9.04 5.89
N GLY A 131 0.14 9.65 5.47
CA GLY A 131 -1.20 9.27 5.93
C GLY A 131 -1.59 7.84 5.56
N PHE A 132 -1.19 7.37 4.37
CA PHE A 132 -1.40 5.99 3.93
C PHE A 132 -0.65 4.99 4.82
N HIS A 133 0.60 5.27 5.16
CA HIS A 133 1.38 4.43 6.06
C HIS A 133 0.80 4.43 7.48
N ARG A 134 0.34 5.57 7.98
CA ARG A 134 -0.33 5.65 9.30
C ARG A 134 -1.63 4.86 9.33
N MET A 135 -2.41 4.89 8.25
CA MET A 135 -3.64 4.10 8.10
C MET A 135 -3.34 2.59 8.20
N ASN A 136 -2.35 2.10 7.48
CA ASN A 136 -1.96 0.69 7.56
C ASN A 136 -1.41 0.32 8.94
N ALA A 137 -0.60 1.17 9.55
CA ALA A 137 -0.11 0.98 10.92
C ALA A 137 -1.25 0.95 11.95
N PHE A 138 -2.31 1.75 11.76
CA PHE A 138 -3.50 1.72 12.61
C PHE A 138 -4.18 0.36 12.63
N THR A 139 -4.13 -0.38 11.52
CA THR A 139 -4.68 -1.74 11.45
C THR A 139 -3.73 -2.81 12.03
N GLY A 140 -2.51 -2.45 12.38
CA GLY A 140 -1.49 -3.36 12.91
C GLY A 140 -0.51 -3.92 11.88
N MET A 141 -0.64 -3.54 10.60
CA MET A 141 0.26 -4.01 9.54
C MET A 141 1.62 -3.32 9.58
N THR A 142 2.65 -4.04 9.17
CA THR A 142 4.02 -3.54 9.05
C THR A 142 4.36 -3.24 7.59
N GLN A 143 4.97 -2.09 7.33
CA GLN A 143 5.42 -1.69 6.01
C GLN A 143 6.61 -2.55 5.54
N MET A 144 6.55 -3.00 4.29
CA MET A 144 7.70 -3.48 3.51
C MET A 144 8.29 -2.32 2.70
N GLU A 145 9.51 -2.50 2.17
CA GLU A 145 10.17 -1.48 1.35
C GLU A 145 9.32 -1.14 0.11
N SER A 146 8.82 0.09 0.05
CA SER A 146 7.99 0.61 -1.04
C SER A 146 8.78 0.76 -2.34
N MET A 147 8.09 0.79 -3.49
CA MET A 147 8.70 1.13 -4.76
C MET A 147 7.86 2.15 -5.51
N HIS A 148 8.52 3.20 -6.02
CA HIS A 148 7.87 4.31 -6.70
C HIS A 148 8.45 4.50 -8.10
N PHE A 149 7.57 4.57 -9.10
CA PHE A 149 7.91 4.82 -10.50
C PHE A 149 7.68 6.29 -10.78
N HIS A 150 8.71 6.97 -11.24
CA HIS A 150 8.72 8.42 -11.45
C HIS A 150 8.70 8.75 -12.93
N ASP A 151 8.23 9.96 -13.26
CA ASP A 151 8.25 10.56 -14.59
C ASP A 151 7.61 9.69 -15.69
N ILE A 152 6.51 9.03 -15.35
CA ILE A 152 5.85 8.01 -16.19
C ILE A 152 5.24 8.56 -17.48
N GLU A 153 5.12 9.87 -17.63
CA GLU A 153 4.55 10.52 -18.83
C GLU A 153 5.61 11.04 -19.79
N LYS A 154 6.76 11.53 -19.29
CA LYS A 154 7.76 12.21 -20.11
C LYS A 154 8.99 11.36 -20.41
N ASN A 155 9.50 10.64 -19.43
CA ASN A 155 10.74 9.87 -19.54
C ASN A 155 10.59 8.44 -19.03
N ALA A 156 9.41 7.83 -19.21
CA ALA A 156 9.16 6.47 -18.79
C ALA A 156 10.07 5.48 -19.51
N ASP A 157 10.81 4.70 -18.75
CA ASP A 157 11.52 3.51 -19.22
C ASP A 157 10.86 2.25 -18.65
N VAL A 158 9.73 1.89 -19.23
CA VAL A 158 8.90 0.79 -18.74
C VAL A 158 9.66 -0.54 -18.68
N PRO A 159 10.48 -0.95 -19.67
CA PRO A 159 11.25 -2.19 -19.56
C PRO A 159 12.20 -2.19 -18.35
N ARG A 160 12.94 -1.11 -18.14
CA ARG A 160 13.85 -0.95 -17.01
C ARG A 160 13.10 -0.97 -15.67
N ASP A 161 12.00 -0.25 -15.58
CA ASP A 161 11.19 -0.16 -14.36
C ASP A 161 10.62 -1.52 -13.97
N LEU A 162 10.17 -2.30 -14.94
CA LEU A 162 9.67 -3.66 -14.69
C LEU A 162 10.78 -4.61 -14.24
N GLU A 163 11.98 -4.50 -14.80
CA GLU A 163 13.13 -5.31 -14.38
C GLU A 163 13.59 -4.96 -12.95
N LEU A 164 13.63 -3.67 -12.62
CA LEU A 164 13.90 -3.21 -11.25
C LEU A 164 12.84 -3.72 -10.28
N TYR A 165 11.58 -3.73 -10.70
CA TYR A 165 10.49 -4.24 -9.89
C TYR A 165 10.58 -5.75 -9.64
N LYS A 166 10.92 -6.55 -10.65
CA LYS A 166 11.19 -7.99 -10.47
C LYS A 166 12.31 -8.25 -9.47
N THR A 167 13.40 -7.50 -9.60
CA THR A 167 14.52 -7.57 -8.66
C THR A 167 14.07 -7.23 -7.24
N HIS A 168 13.25 -6.20 -7.08
CA HIS A 168 12.68 -5.80 -5.79
C HIS A 168 11.80 -6.91 -5.19
N LEU A 169 10.90 -7.49 -5.98
CA LEU A 169 10.08 -8.63 -5.52
C LEU A 169 10.94 -9.84 -5.13
N THR A 170 11.97 -10.16 -5.91
CA THR A 170 12.89 -11.24 -5.59
C THR A 170 13.59 -11.02 -4.25
N LYS A 171 14.08 -9.81 -4.01
CA LYS A 171 14.68 -9.41 -2.73
C LYS A 171 13.71 -9.57 -1.56
N LEU A 172 12.44 -9.21 -1.74
CA LEU A 172 11.45 -9.20 -0.64
C LEU A 172 10.85 -10.57 -0.34
N PHE A 173 10.75 -11.45 -1.32
CA PHE A 173 9.96 -12.69 -1.21
C PHE A 173 10.75 -13.98 -1.40
N LEU A 174 11.96 -13.93 -2.00
CA LEU A 174 12.74 -15.13 -2.32
C LEU A 174 14.15 -15.13 -1.70
N SER A 175 14.51 -14.09 -0.94
CA SER A 175 15.80 -13.99 -0.24
C SER A 175 15.75 -14.58 1.17
#